data_96a0e15ebedbe7685c11cf2bc7ab928a
#
_entry.id   96a0e15ebedbe7685c11cf2bc7ab928a
#
_cell.length_a   1.000
_cell.length_b   1.000
_cell.length_c   1.000
_cell.angle_alpha   90.00
_cell.angle_beta   90.00
_cell.angle_gamma   90.00
#
_symmetry.space_group_name_H-M   'P 1'
#
loop_
_entity.id
_entity.type
_entity.pdbx_description
1 polymer ?
#
loop_
_entity_poly.entity_id
_entity_poly.type
_entity_poly.pdbx_seq_one_letter_code
_entity_poly.pdbx_strand_id
1 'polypeptide(L)'
;MPTSIRSLSDSLPEGSGLALRNETLWSINDGGNEPNLYGLNLSDGAASEVKQITVRNAANLDWESLITTSESLVIADCGNNRGDRIWFQFHSIGWDQLEGSQGLVDAKTIHVKLADVTPAVERQDHNRDCEAVTEVDGDYWLFTKNWQDQKSRLYIIDPHQDRQSVRSQATFDVAGLITGADYDSTSRRLALIGYGSGFAVTQPFVWVIPVDQGEAEFDQAVRYSLAKMGQWEAIHWHQGNLLISRETSPLGGALLAEVKLPTLMH
;
A
#
# COMPACT_ATOMS: atom_id res chain seq x y z
N MET A 1 -14.10 -14.02 -3.29
CA MET A 1 -15.18 -13.04 -3.55
C MET A 1 -15.24 -12.09 -2.38
N PRO A 2 -15.30 -10.76 -2.57
CA PRO A 2 -15.54 -9.83 -1.48
C PRO A 2 -16.85 -10.20 -0.77
N THR A 3 -16.82 -10.37 0.54
CA THR A 3 -17.95 -10.90 1.32
C THR A 3 -18.67 -9.84 2.13
N SER A 4 -18.02 -8.73 2.45
CA SER A 4 -18.68 -7.53 2.97
C SER A 4 -18.12 -6.30 2.24
N ILE A 5 -19.00 -5.38 1.91
CA ILE A 5 -18.63 -4.13 1.20
C ILE A 5 -19.21 -2.99 2.01
N ARG A 6 -18.37 -2.01 2.33
CA ARG A 6 -18.73 -0.79 3.06
C ARG A 6 -18.32 0.41 2.23
N SER A 7 -19.12 1.47 2.22
CA SER A 7 -18.68 2.76 1.70
C SER A 7 -17.61 3.33 2.62
N LEU A 8 -16.55 3.88 2.05
CA LEU A 8 -15.62 4.70 2.80
C LEU A 8 -16.21 6.09 3.05
N SER A 9 -15.64 6.80 4.03
CA SER A 9 -16.01 8.19 4.33
C SER A 9 -15.80 9.09 3.11
N ASP A 10 -16.63 10.13 2.96
CA ASP A 10 -16.49 11.14 1.90
C ASP A 10 -15.15 11.90 1.98
N SER A 11 -14.45 11.84 3.11
CA SER A 11 -13.10 12.39 3.30
C SER A 11 -11.98 11.53 2.68
N LEU A 12 -12.30 10.33 2.20
CA LEU A 12 -11.37 9.38 1.56
C LEU A 12 -11.80 9.01 0.14
N PRO A 13 -11.96 9.99 -0.77
CA PRO A 13 -12.36 9.70 -2.16
C PRO A 13 -11.26 8.95 -2.95
N GLU A 14 -10.00 9.15 -2.58
CA GLU A 14 -8.79 8.60 -3.18
C GLU A 14 -8.01 7.79 -2.14
N GLY A 15 -8.73 6.90 -1.41
CA GLY A 15 -8.17 6.13 -0.30
C GLY A 15 -7.07 5.17 -0.75
N SER A 16 -5.83 5.53 -0.47
CA SER A 16 -4.61 4.77 -0.68
C SER A 16 -4.01 4.34 0.67
N GLY A 17 -3.43 3.16 0.74
CA GLY A 17 -2.85 2.64 1.98
C GLY A 17 -3.86 2.27 3.08
N LEU A 18 -3.64 1.13 3.72
CA LEU A 18 -4.39 0.65 4.89
C LEU A 18 -3.44 0.19 5.98
N ALA A 19 -3.72 0.58 7.23
CA ALA A 19 -3.01 0.09 8.41
C ALA A 19 -4.00 -0.09 9.56
N LEU A 20 -3.90 -1.18 10.31
CA LEU A 20 -4.82 -1.47 11.41
C LEU A 20 -4.09 -1.47 12.75
N ARG A 21 -4.63 -0.75 13.73
CA ARG A 21 -4.18 -0.77 15.11
C ARG A 21 -5.37 -0.63 16.05
N ASN A 22 -5.52 -1.54 17.01
CA ASN A 22 -6.55 -1.47 18.06
C ASN A 22 -7.96 -1.14 17.52
N GLU A 23 -8.47 -1.86 16.54
CA GLU A 23 -9.79 -1.65 15.90
C GLU A 23 -9.92 -0.35 15.06
N THR A 24 -8.92 0.52 15.05
CA THR A 24 -8.88 1.68 14.16
C THR A 24 -8.15 1.31 12.87
N LEU A 25 -8.85 1.38 11.77
CA LEU A 25 -8.26 1.28 10.44
C LEU A 25 -7.85 2.67 9.98
N TRP A 26 -6.55 2.83 9.76
CA TRP A 26 -5.96 4.06 9.24
C TRP A 26 -5.88 4.01 7.73
N SER A 27 -6.14 5.16 7.10
CA SER A 27 -5.99 5.35 5.65
C SER A 27 -5.51 6.76 5.34
N ILE A 28 -5.08 6.97 4.11
CA ILE A 28 -4.63 8.24 3.54
C ILE A 28 -5.34 8.48 2.21
N ASN A 29 -5.36 9.72 1.74
CA ASN A 29 -5.62 10.02 0.34
C ASN A 29 -4.32 10.06 -0.45
N ASP A 30 -4.41 9.72 -1.72
CA ASP A 30 -3.34 9.78 -2.72
C ASP A 30 -2.73 11.20 -2.86
N GLY A 31 -1.72 11.31 -3.69
CA GLY A 31 -0.90 12.49 -3.91
C GLY A 31 -1.63 13.79 -4.19
N GLY A 32 -1.09 14.91 -3.67
CA GLY A 32 -1.64 16.23 -3.87
C GLY A 32 -2.78 16.63 -2.92
N ASN A 33 -3.22 15.73 -2.06
CA ASN A 33 -4.16 16.00 -0.98
C ASN A 33 -3.46 16.60 0.26
N GLU A 34 -4.24 17.07 1.24
CA GLU A 34 -3.71 17.50 2.53
C GLU A 34 -2.99 16.34 3.24
N PRO A 35 -1.91 16.60 4.02
CA PRO A 35 -1.13 15.57 4.68
C PRO A 35 -1.85 14.99 5.91
N ASN A 36 -3.00 14.36 5.69
CA ASN A 36 -3.87 13.84 6.73
C ASN A 36 -3.90 12.32 6.76
N LEU A 37 -3.87 11.79 7.98
CA LEU A 37 -4.25 10.42 8.30
C LEU A 37 -5.71 10.39 8.75
N TYR A 38 -6.47 9.40 8.29
CA TYR A 38 -7.88 9.20 8.65
C TYR A 38 -8.03 7.88 9.40
N GLY A 39 -8.47 7.95 10.65
CA GLY A 39 -8.83 6.79 11.46
C GLY A 39 -10.30 6.45 11.26
N LEU A 40 -10.58 5.20 10.91
CA LEU A 40 -11.90 4.66 10.64
C LEU A 40 -12.27 3.61 11.68
N ASN A 41 -13.51 3.65 12.18
CA ASN A 41 -14.05 2.58 12.99
C ASN A 41 -14.66 1.49 12.09
N LEU A 42 -14.26 0.25 12.31
CA LEU A 42 -14.78 -0.90 11.55
C LEU A 42 -16.05 -1.51 12.15
N SER A 43 -16.43 -1.18 13.40
CA SER A 43 -17.50 -1.86 14.14
C SER A 43 -18.91 -1.52 13.67
N ASP A 44 -19.13 -0.40 12.99
CA ASP A 44 -20.47 0.17 12.78
C ASP A 44 -21.12 -0.12 11.41
N GLY A 45 -20.68 -1.16 10.70
CA GLY A 45 -21.28 -1.52 9.40
C GLY A 45 -20.96 -0.55 8.24
N ALA A 46 -20.52 0.67 8.53
CA ALA A 46 -19.86 1.62 7.62
C ALA A 46 -18.47 1.93 8.17
N ALA A 47 -17.50 2.19 7.30
CA ALA A 47 -16.21 2.70 7.73
C ALA A 47 -16.31 4.20 7.99
N SER A 48 -16.88 4.56 9.16
CA SER A 48 -17.06 5.95 9.56
C SER A 48 -15.74 6.54 10.07
N GLU A 49 -15.43 7.75 9.65
CA GLU A 49 -14.30 8.51 10.17
C GLU A 49 -14.50 8.84 11.65
N VAL A 50 -13.53 8.49 12.46
CA VAL A 50 -13.53 8.78 13.91
C VAL A 50 -12.41 9.72 14.30
N LYS A 51 -11.39 9.87 13.45
CA LYS A 51 -10.21 10.69 13.74
C LYS A 51 -9.55 11.18 12.46
N GLN A 52 -9.20 12.46 12.42
CA GLN A 52 -8.34 13.06 11.40
C GLN A 52 -7.12 13.64 12.07
N ILE A 53 -5.94 13.33 11.56
CA ILE A 53 -4.65 13.78 12.10
C ILE A 53 -3.80 14.34 10.97
N THR A 54 -3.35 15.58 11.12
CA THR A 54 -2.45 16.22 10.16
C THR A 54 -0.99 15.93 10.55
N VAL A 55 -0.18 15.52 9.59
CA VAL A 55 1.27 15.35 9.75
C VAL A 55 1.95 16.67 9.39
N ARG A 56 2.32 17.44 10.42
CA ARG A 56 2.72 18.84 10.31
C ARG A 56 4.01 19.08 9.52
N ASN A 57 4.95 18.16 9.60
CA ASN A 57 6.29 18.28 8.99
C ASN A 57 6.46 17.38 7.74
N ALA A 58 5.37 16.94 7.13
CA ALA A 58 5.35 16.23 5.87
C ALA A 58 4.38 16.92 4.90
N ALA A 59 4.71 16.89 3.63
CA ALA A 59 3.77 17.25 2.56
C ALA A 59 3.30 15.96 1.89
N ASN A 60 2.04 15.89 1.49
CA ASN A 60 1.58 14.82 0.62
C ASN A 60 1.99 15.15 -0.82
N LEU A 61 3.18 14.69 -1.22
CA LEU A 61 3.65 14.85 -2.60
C LEU A 61 3.01 13.80 -3.50
N ASP A 62 3.05 12.54 -3.04
CA ASP A 62 2.48 11.38 -3.73
C ASP A 62 2.44 10.20 -2.74
N TRP A 63 1.51 10.27 -1.75
CA TRP A 63 1.34 9.26 -0.70
C TRP A 63 0.60 8.06 -1.26
N GLU A 64 1.22 6.89 -1.23
CA GLU A 64 0.69 5.71 -1.90
C GLU A 64 0.40 4.53 -0.94
N SER A 65 1.13 4.43 0.17
CA SER A 65 1.00 3.25 1.01
C SER A 65 1.14 3.57 2.50
N LEU A 66 0.50 2.76 3.34
CA LEU A 66 0.70 2.74 4.79
C LEU A 66 1.34 1.41 5.20
N ILE A 67 2.33 1.50 6.07
CA ILE A 67 3.03 0.35 6.64
C ILE A 67 2.71 0.28 8.12
N THR A 68 2.28 -0.89 8.60
CA THR A 68 2.12 -1.18 10.02
C THR A 68 3.38 -1.84 10.54
N THR A 69 4.05 -1.22 11.51
CA THR A 69 5.14 -1.85 12.27
C THR A 69 4.70 -2.07 13.72
N SER A 70 5.50 -2.79 14.50
CA SER A 70 5.23 -2.94 15.95
C SER A 70 5.22 -1.60 16.71
N GLU A 71 5.99 -0.61 16.26
CA GLU A 71 6.26 0.65 16.97
C GLU A 71 5.57 1.87 16.33
N SER A 72 5.28 1.81 15.04
CA SER A 72 4.84 2.99 14.28
C SER A 72 3.91 2.68 13.11
N LEU A 73 3.16 3.69 12.72
CA LEU A 73 2.57 3.84 11.40
C LEU A 73 3.59 4.54 10.51
N VAL A 74 3.81 4.04 9.29
CA VAL A 74 4.70 4.68 8.33
C VAL A 74 3.95 5.00 7.05
N ILE A 75 4.09 6.23 6.58
CA ILE A 75 3.53 6.70 5.32
C ILE A 75 4.61 6.61 4.25
N ALA A 76 4.35 5.93 3.16
CA ALA A 76 5.21 5.89 1.99
C ALA A 76 4.82 6.99 1.01
N ASP A 77 5.55 8.10 1.03
CA ASP A 77 5.47 9.17 0.04
C ASP A 77 6.42 8.85 -1.11
N CYS A 78 5.97 8.01 -2.03
CA CYS A 78 6.84 7.41 -3.01
C CYS A 78 6.26 7.31 -4.42
N GLY A 79 5.02 7.71 -4.64
CA GLY A 79 4.40 7.73 -5.96
C GLY A 79 5.25 8.51 -6.97
N ASN A 80 5.29 8.04 -8.19
CA ASN A 80 6.17 8.57 -9.22
C ASN A 80 5.63 8.35 -10.62
N ASN A 81 4.35 8.60 -10.81
CA ASN A 81 3.64 8.49 -12.08
C ASN A 81 4.34 9.20 -13.26
N ARG A 82 5.08 10.28 -12.97
CA ARG A 82 5.86 11.03 -13.97
C ARG A 82 7.25 10.42 -14.22
N GLY A 83 7.73 9.58 -13.31
CA GLY A 83 9.06 8.98 -13.40
C GLY A 83 10.22 9.95 -13.17
N ASP A 84 9.99 11.14 -12.65
CA ASP A 84 11.00 12.19 -12.44
C ASP A 84 11.47 12.32 -10.99
N ARG A 85 10.74 11.75 -10.02
CA ARG A 85 11.20 11.71 -8.62
C ARG A 85 12.44 10.83 -8.49
N ILE A 86 13.45 11.39 -7.80
CA ILE A 86 14.71 10.71 -7.52
C ILE A 86 14.73 10.16 -6.09
N TRP A 87 14.15 10.88 -5.15
CA TRP A 87 14.09 10.54 -3.73
C TRP A 87 12.65 10.33 -3.28
N PHE A 88 12.39 9.19 -2.69
CA PHE A 88 11.17 8.85 -1.99
C PHE A 88 11.33 9.14 -0.50
N GLN A 89 10.24 9.37 0.18
CA GLN A 89 10.20 9.67 1.61
C GLN A 89 9.33 8.66 2.35
N PHE A 90 9.78 8.25 3.53
CA PHE A 90 9.01 7.39 4.41
C PHE A 90 8.89 8.11 5.74
N HIS A 91 7.65 8.43 6.14
CA HIS A 91 7.34 9.23 7.30
C HIS A 91 6.81 8.33 8.42
N SER A 92 7.61 8.04 9.46
CA SER A 92 7.21 7.21 10.58
C SER A 92 6.70 8.03 11.75
N ILE A 93 5.56 7.58 12.33
CA ILE A 93 4.87 8.20 13.46
C ILE A 93 4.64 7.11 14.51
N GLY A 94 5.19 7.26 15.70
CA GLY A 94 5.01 6.30 16.79
C GLY A 94 3.54 6.13 17.16
N TRP A 95 3.11 4.90 17.44
CA TRP A 95 1.71 4.62 17.77
C TRP A 95 1.21 5.41 18.97
N ASP A 96 2.01 5.53 20.04
CA ASP A 96 1.66 6.30 21.24
C ASP A 96 1.42 7.79 20.90
N GLN A 97 2.24 8.35 20.00
CA GLN A 97 2.10 9.71 19.51
C GLN A 97 0.82 9.88 18.69
N LEU A 98 0.52 8.92 17.81
CA LEU A 98 -0.65 8.94 16.95
C LEU A 98 -1.95 8.81 17.77
N GLU A 99 -2.00 7.84 18.68
CA GLU A 99 -3.17 7.58 19.54
C GLU A 99 -3.42 8.72 20.54
N GLY A 100 -2.36 9.30 21.12
CA GLY A 100 -2.43 10.44 22.05
C GLY A 100 -2.65 11.80 21.39
N SER A 101 -2.63 11.88 20.05
CA SER A 101 -2.71 13.14 19.31
C SER A 101 -4.06 13.84 19.46
N GLN A 102 -4.02 15.17 19.49
CA GLN A 102 -5.18 16.08 19.41
C GLN A 102 -5.38 16.64 17.97
N GLY A 103 -5.01 15.84 16.95
CA GLY A 103 -5.18 16.20 15.54
C GLY A 103 -3.91 16.65 14.81
N LEU A 104 -2.77 16.71 15.50
CA LEU A 104 -1.47 17.09 14.90
C LEU A 104 -0.36 16.18 15.41
N VAL A 105 0.49 15.73 14.49
CA VAL A 105 1.70 14.93 14.79
C VAL A 105 2.88 15.39 13.96
N ASP A 106 4.10 15.04 14.41
CA ASP A 106 5.31 15.13 13.61
C ASP A 106 5.81 13.72 13.28
N ALA A 107 6.37 13.54 12.10
CA ALA A 107 6.95 12.28 11.67
C ALA A 107 8.49 12.35 11.65
N LYS A 108 9.13 11.21 11.86
CA LYS A 108 10.54 11.01 11.48
C LYS A 108 10.57 10.59 10.00
N THR A 109 11.44 11.19 9.20
CA THR A 109 11.50 10.94 7.76
C THR A 109 12.84 10.32 7.38
N ILE A 110 12.79 9.24 6.61
CA ILE A 110 13.94 8.70 5.90
C ILE A 110 13.80 8.94 4.39
N HIS A 111 14.93 8.94 3.67
CA HIS A 111 14.97 9.20 2.24
C HIS A 111 15.58 8.03 1.49
N VAL A 112 14.91 7.55 0.45
CA VAL A 112 15.31 6.39 -0.32
C VAL A 112 15.39 6.74 -1.80
N LYS A 113 16.44 6.24 -2.47
CA LYS A 113 16.61 6.35 -3.92
C LYS A 113 16.74 4.96 -4.52
N LEU A 114 16.03 4.70 -5.62
CA LEU A 114 16.23 3.50 -6.44
C LEU A 114 17.44 3.73 -7.35
N ALA A 115 18.49 2.93 -7.19
CA ALA A 115 19.80 3.15 -7.82
C ALA A 115 19.93 2.56 -9.23
N ASP A 116 19.06 1.61 -9.58
CA ASP A 116 19.10 0.85 -10.83
C ASP A 116 18.02 1.29 -11.84
N VAL A 117 17.45 2.47 -11.62
CA VAL A 117 16.46 3.07 -12.52
C VAL A 117 16.93 4.44 -12.99
N THR A 118 16.66 4.75 -14.26
CA THR A 118 16.93 6.07 -14.86
C THR A 118 15.66 6.91 -14.84
N PRO A 119 15.76 8.25 -14.69
CA PRO A 119 14.60 9.13 -14.82
C PRO A 119 13.85 8.88 -16.13
N ALA A 120 12.52 8.86 -16.04
CA ALA A 120 11.66 8.73 -17.22
C ALA A 120 11.60 10.05 -18.01
N VAL A 121 11.29 9.94 -19.28
CA VAL A 121 11.06 11.08 -20.17
C VAL A 121 9.57 11.41 -20.25
N GLU A 122 8.72 10.37 -20.17
CA GLU A 122 7.26 10.49 -20.31
C GLU A 122 6.53 9.87 -19.11
N ARG A 123 5.35 10.45 -18.80
CA ARG A 123 4.47 9.95 -17.73
C ARG A 123 4.03 8.51 -18.05
N GLN A 124 4.10 7.62 -17.06
CA GLN A 124 3.65 6.23 -17.16
C GLN A 124 4.34 5.41 -18.27
N ASP A 125 5.47 5.88 -18.78
CA ASP A 125 6.32 5.12 -19.72
C ASP A 125 7.64 4.74 -19.04
N HIS A 126 7.53 4.05 -17.90
CA HIS A 126 8.66 3.64 -17.08
C HIS A 126 8.29 2.51 -16.10
N ASN A 127 9.30 1.93 -15.44
CA ASN A 127 9.19 0.87 -14.44
C ASN A 127 9.80 1.32 -13.09
N ARG A 128 9.41 2.51 -12.61
CA ARG A 128 9.97 3.12 -11.40
C ARG A 128 8.94 3.84 -10.53
N ASP A 129 7.69 3.54 -10.75
CA ASP A 129 6.61 4.02 -9.91
C ASP A 129 6.56 3.19 -8.62
N CYS A 130 6.31 3.82 -7.49
CA CYS A 130 6.24 3.14 -6.20
C CYS A 130 4.83 3.31 -5.66
N GLU A 131 4.17 2.18 -5.41
CA GLU A 131 2.77 2.17 -5.00
C GLU A 131 2.54 1.26 -3.78
N ALA A 132 3.36 0.23 -3.61
CA ALA A 132 3.12 -0.82 -2.63
C ALA A 132 4.33 -1.00 -1.72
N VAL A 133 4.12 -0.83 -0.42
CA VAL A 133 5.17 -1.04 0.58
C VAL A 133 4.60 -1.73 1.80
N THR A 134 5.34 -2.67 2.37
CA THR A 134 5.01 -3.34 3.63
C THR A 134 6.27 -3.58 4.46
N GLU A 135 6.12 -3.91 5.76
CA GLU A 135 7.23 -4.34 6.60
C GLU A 135 7.34 -5.86 6.60
N VAL A 136 8.55 -6.37 6.38
CA VAL A 136 8.87 -7.79 6.48
C VAL A 136 10.11 -7.97 7.32
N ASP A 137 9.97 -8.62 8.46
CA ASP A 137 11.06 -8.98 9.39
C ASP A 137 11.97 -7.76 9.78
N GLY A 138 11.39 -6.54 9.84
CA GLY A 138 12.07 -5.31 10.25
C GLY A 138 12.54 -4.40 9.11
N ASP A 139 12.51 -4.85 7.86
CA ASP A 139 12.82 -4.06 6.68
C ASP A 139 11.55 -3.64 5.92
N TYR A 140 11.59 -2.52 5.17
CA TYR A 140 10.49 -2.17 4.28
C TYR A 140 10.72 -2.78 2.90
N TRP A 141 9.74 -3.54 2.44
CA TRP A 141 9.72 -4.13 1.11
C TRP A 141 8.87 -3.27 0.19
N LEU A 142 9.51 -2.65 -0.80
CA LEU A 142 8.87 -1.81 -1.81
C LEU A 142 8.70 -2.59 -3.10
N PHE A 143 7.49 -2.57 -3.63
CA PHE A 143 7.11 -3.17 -4.91
C PHE A 143 6.75 -2.07 -5.90
N THR A 144 7.34 -2.11 -7.09
CA THR A 144 7.08 -1.11 -8.13
C THR A 144 5.83 -1.44 -8.95
N LYS A 145 5.11 -0.40 -9.37
CA LYS A 145 4.08 -0.43 -10.40
C LYS A 145 4.75 -0.16 -11.75
N ASN A 146 5.04 -1.22 -12.46
CA ASN A 146 5.76 -1.13 -13.72
C ASN A 146 4.79 -0.90 -14.89
N TRP A 147 4.74 0.31 -15.38
CA TRP A 147 3.86 0.69 -16.49
C TRP A 147 4.24 0.04 -17.82
N GLN A 148 5.54 -0.10 -18.12
CA GLN A 148 6.03 -0.62 -19.40
C GLN A 148 5.94 -2.13 -19.52
N ASP A 149 6.44 -2.87 -18.50
CA ASP A 149 6.58 -4.33 -18.60
C ASP A 149 5.55 -5.12 -17.78
N GLN A 150 4.69 -4.43 -17.00
CA GLN A 150 3.64 -5.03 -16.15
C GLN A 150 4.17 -6.09 -15.17
N LYS A 151 5.43 -5.94 -14.78
CA LYS A 151 6.06 -6.68 -13.71
C LYS A 151 6.12 -5.84 -12.44
N SER A 152 6.69 -6.38 -11.38
CA SER A 152 7.02 -5.62 -10.18
C SER A 152 8.43 -5.97 -9.74
N ARG A 153 9.19 -4.95 -9.30
CA ARG A 153 10.51 -5.13 -8.72
C ARG A 153 10.43 -4.96 -7.22
N LEU A 154 11.11 -5.84 -6.50
CA LEU A 154 11.27 -5.76 -5.06
C LEU A 154 12.55 -5.00 -4.71
N TYR A 155 12.41 -3.99 -3.85
CA TYR A 155 13.50 -3.28 -3.19
C TYR A 155 13.37 -3.45 -1.69
N ILE A 156 14.49 -3.70 -1.00
CA ILE A 156 14.55 -3.83 0.46
C ILE A 156 15.21 -2.57 1.02
N ILE A 157 14.55 -1.96 2.01
CA ILE A 157 14.88 -0.66 2.59
C ILE A 157 15.11 -0.85 4.09
N ASP A 158 16.28 -0.48 4.58
CA ASP A 158 16.59 -0.44 6.01
C ASP A 158 15.97 0.80 6.67
N PRO A 159 14.99 0.68 7.57
CA PRO A 159 14.32 1.82 8.20
C PRO A 159 15.22 2.59 9.17
N HIS A 160 16.39 2.05 9.52
CA HIS A 160 17.34 2.68 10.43
C HIS A 160 18.35 3.61 9.73
N GLN A 161 18.37 3.62 8.39
CA GLN A 161 19.21 4.52 7.60
C GLN A 161 18.42 5.75 7.15
N ASP A 162 18.77 6.92 7.67
CA ASP A 162 18.09 8.18 7.34
C ASP A 162 18.13 8.53 5.84
N ARG A 163 19.16 8.04 5.12
CA ARG A 163 19.31 8.24 3.68
C ARG A 163 20.05 7.08 3.03
N GLN A 164 19.43 6.47 2.04
CA GLN A 164 20.00 5.30 1.37
C GLN A 164 19.68 5.22 -0.12
N SER A 165 20.47 4.43 -0.83
CA SER A 165 20.28 4.13 -2.26
C SER A 165 20.26 2.62 -2.42
N VAL A 166 19.12 2.08 -2.83
CA VAL A 166 18.85 0.64 -2.90
C VAL A 166 18.75 0.17 -4.34
N ARG A 167 19.02 -1.12 -4.56
CA ARG A 167 18.84 -1.80 -5.85
C ARG A 167 17.78 -2.88 -5.72
N SER A 168 17.13 -3.20 -6.84
CA SER A 168 16.17 -4.29 -6.88
C SER A 168 16.84 -5.63 -6.54
N GLN A 169 16.16 -6.41 -5.71
CA GLN A 169 16.58 -7.75 -5.29
C GLN A 169 15.96 -8.83 -6.18
N ALA A 170 14.73 -8.59 -6.65
CA ALA A 170 13.98 -9.51 -7.49
C ALA A 170 13.05 -8.77 -8.45
N THR A 171 12.63 -9.47 -9.50
CA THR A 171 11.56 -9.01 -10.40
C THR A 171 10.53 -10.13 -10.51
N PHE A 172 9.27 -9.79 -10.25
CA PHE A 172 8.15 -10.72 -10.31
C PHE A 172 7.22 -10.38 -11.47
N ASP A 173 6.85 -11.38 -12.29
CA ASP A 173 5.87 -11.24 -13.36
C ASP A 173 4.47 -11.30 -12.77
N VAL A 174 3.95 -10.14 -12.40
CA VAL A 174 2.63 -10.00 -11.78
C VAL A 174 1.48 -9.97 -12.78
N ALA A 175 1.79 -9.84 -14.07
CA ALA A 175 0.84 -9.70 -15.17
C ALA A 175 -0.18 -8.57 -14.91
N GLY A 176 0.33 -7.38 -14.58
CA GLY A 176 -0.49 -6.20 -14.27
C GLY A 176 0.27 -5.12 -13.49
N LEU A 177 -0.48 -4.24 -12.87
CA LEU A 177 0.02 -3.09 -12.11
C LEU A 177 -0.25 -3.32 -10.62
N ILE A 178 0.81 -3.42 -9.81
CA ILE A 178 0.71 -3.56 -8.35
C ILE A 178 0.48 -2.19 -7.73
N THR A 179 -0.47 -2.13 -6.80
CA THR A 179 -0.93 -0.89 -6.15
C THR A 179 -0.92 -0.95 -4.62
N GLY A 180 -0.77 -2.13 -4.02
CA GLY A 180 -0.68 -2.25 -2.57
C GLY A 180 -0.05 -3.57 -2.15
N ALA A 181 0.54 -3.56 -0.96
CA ALA A 181 1.18 -4.72 -0.34
C ALA A 181 0.91 -4.77 1.17
N ASP A 182 0.77 -5.97 1.72
CA ASP A 182 0.81 -6.19 3.16
C ASP A 182 1.34 -7.58 3.49
N TYR A 183 2.03 -7.71 4.63
CA TYR A 183 2.65 -8.93 5.10
C TYR A 183 2.06 -9.38 6.44
N ASP A 184 1.61 -10.62 6.51
CA ASP A 184 1.21 -11.27 7.75
C ASP A 184 2.36 -12.12 8.30
N SER A 185 3.03 -11.62 9.34
CA SER A 185 4.13 -12.30 10.00
C SER A 185 3.70 -13.62 10.68
N THR A 186 2.42 -13.76 11.05
CA THR A 186 1.89 -14.98 11.69
C THR A 186 1.81 -16.13 10.70
N SER A 187 1.26 -15.90 9.52
CA SER A 187 1.18 -16.91 8.46
C SER A 187 2.35 -16.87 7.49
N ARG A 188 3.27 -15.91 7.64
CA ARG A 188 4.42 -15.67 6.77
C ARG A 188 3.99 -15.54 5.30
N ARG A 189 2.95 -14.74 5.05
CA ARG A 189 2.40 -14.51 3.72
C ARG A 189 2.39 -13.04 3.37
N LEU A 190 2.96 -12.74 2.21
CA LEU A 190 2.85 -11.45 1.55
C LEU A 190 1.61 -11.45 0.65
N ALA A 191 0.82 -10.39 0.69
CA ALA A 191 -0.26 -10.14 -0.24
C ALA A 191 0.07 -8.91 -1.09
N LEU A 192 -0.08 -9.02 -2.41
CA LEU A 192 0.02 -7.91 -3.35
C LEU A 192 -1.32 -7.74 -4.06
N ILE A 193 -1.88 -6.53 -4.04
CA ILE A 193 -3.08 -6.20 -4.82
C ILE A 193 -2.68 -5.41 -6.06
N GLY A 194 -3.49 -5.53 -7.10
CA GLY A 194 -3.29 -4.77 -8.33
C GLY A 194 -4.40 -5.02 -9.34
N TYR A 195 -4.23 -4.46 -10.54
CA TYR A 195 -5.18 -4.64 -11.62
C TYR A 195 -4.47 -4.81 -12.97
N GLY A 196 -5.15 -5.48 -13.91
CA GLY A 196 -4.65 -5.64 -15.27
C GLY A 196 -4.68 -4.32 -16.04
N SER A 197 -3.71 -4.11 -16.93
CA SER A 197 -3.71 -2.98 -17.86
C SER A 197 -4.59 -3.28 -19.08
N GLY A 198 -5.60 -2.45 -19.35
CA GLY A 198 -6.45 -2.59 -20.52
C GLY A 198 -7.46 -1.46 -20.63
N PHE A 199 -7.74 -1.03 -21.86
CA PHE A 199 -8.46 0.22 -22.18
C PHE A 199 -9.91 0.32 -21.68
N ALA A 200 -10.52 -0.77 -21.23
CA ALA A 200 -11.95 -0.72 -20.90
C ALA A 200 -12.29 -1.25 -19.51
N VAL A 201 -11.46 -2.11 -18.92
CA VAL A 201 -11.88 -2.83 -17.71
C VAL A 201 -10.65 -3.26 -16.90
N THR A 202 -10.40 -2.59 -15.81
CA THR A 202 -9.37 -3.00 -14.85
C THR A 202 -9.85 -4.24 -14.09
N GLN A 203 -9.29 -5.40 -14.42
CA GLN A 203 -9.55 -6.64 -13.71
C GLN A 203 -8.65 -6.72 -12.49
N PRO A 204 -9.18 -6.53 -11.27
CA PRO A 204 -8.36 -6.57 -10.08
C PRO A 204 -7.98 -8.01 -9.71
N PHE A 205 -6.83 -8.13 -9.06
CA PHE A 205 -6.32 -9.40 -8.57
C PHE A 205 -5.56 -9.23 -7.26
N VAL A 206 -5.36 -10.34 -6.56
CA VAL A 206 -4.47 -10.44 -5.42
C VAL A 206 -3.49 -11.59 -5.67
N TRP A 207 -2.22 -11.37 -5.46
CA TRP A 207 -1.22 -12.40 -5.28
C TRP A 207 -1.02 -12.68 -3.80
N VAL A 208 -0.95 -13.95 -3.41
CA VAL A 208 -0.53 -14.40 -2.08
C VAL A 208 0.74 -15.22 -2.24
N ILE A 209 1.79 -14.78 -1.59
CA ILE A 209 3.17 -15.25 -1.80
C ILE A 209 3.70 -15.70 -0.44
N PRO A 210 4.15 -16.95 -0.29
CA PRO A 210 4.86 -17.38 0.91
C PRO A 210 6.16 -16.60 1.06
N VAL A 211 6.53 -16.32 2.32
CA VAL A 211 7.84 -15.75 2.65
C VAL A 211 8.57 -16.75 3.52
N ASP A 212 9.73 -17.21 3.08
CA ASP A 212 10.58 -18.10 3.86
C ASP A 212 11.99 -17.53 4.02
N GLN A 213 12.50 -17.54 5.26
CA GLN A 213 13.84 -17.04 5.62
C GLN A 213 14.13 -15.60 5.11
N GLY A 214 13.09 -14.73 5.05
CA GLY A 214 13.21 -13.35 4.55
C GLY A 214 13.26 -13.24 3.02
N GLU A 215 12.90 -14.30 2.29
CA GLU A 215 12.80 -14.31 0.82
C GLU A 215 11.34 -14.57 0.38
N ALA A 216 10.91 -13.86 -0.67
CA ALA A 216 9.58 -14.06 -1.25
C ALA A 216 9.63 -15.23 -2.25
N GLU A 217 8.87 -16.28 -2.00
CA GLU A 217 8.78 -17.48 -2.84
C GLU A 217 7.85 -17.25 -4.03
N PHE A 218 8.25 -16.44 -5.00
CA PHE A 218 7.42 -16.05 -6.14
C PHE A 218 6.97 -17.22 -7.02
N ASP A 219 7.70 -18.31 -7.07
CA ASP A 219 7.35 -19.53 -7.78
C ASP A 219 6.24 -20.33 -7.10
N GLN A 220 5.97 -20.09 -5.82
CA GLN A 220 4.89 -20.67 -5.05
C GLN A 220 3.68 -19.71 -4.92
N ALA A 221 3.73 -18.55 -5.56
CA ALA A 221 2.70 -17.53 -5.48
C ALA A 221 1.37 -17.99 -6.10
N VAL A 222 0.26 -17.64 -5.44
CA VAL A 222 -1.09 -17.94 -5.92
C VAL A 222 -1.83 -16.66 -6.26
N ARG A 223 -2.37 -16.59 -7.49
CA ARG A 223 -3.14 -15.44 -7.96
C ARG A 223 -4.63 -15.67 -7.85
N TYR A 224 -5.33 -14.73 -7.23
CA TYR A 224 -6.78 -14.70 -7.10
C TYR A 224 -7.35 -13.52 -7.90
N SER A 225 -8.27 -13.79 -8.83
CA SER A 225 -9.01 -12.72 -9.51
C SER A 225 -10.16 -12.23 -8.65
N LEU A 226 -10.33 -10.91 -8.58
CA LEU A 226 -11.43 -10.27 -7.86
C LEU A 226 -12.58 -9.95 -8.83
N ALA A 227 -13.82 -10.20 -8.40
CA ALA A 227 -14.98 -10.07 -9.28
C ALA A 227 -15.44 -8.63 -9.50
N LYS A 228 -15.12 -7.72 -8.54
CA LYS A 228 -15.60 -6.33 -8.61
C LYS A 228 -14.54 -5.44 -9.24
N MET A 229 -14.90 -4.87 -10.39
CA MET A 229 -14.07 -3.95 -11.14
C MET A 229 -13.78 -2.65 -10.38
N GLY A 230 -12.67 -1.99 -10.72
CA GLY A 230 -12.27 -0.70 -10.17
C GLY A 230 -10.78 -0.64 -9.84
N GLN A 231 -10.35 0.54 -9.43
CA GLN A 231 -8.99 0.79 -8.97
C GLN A 231 -8.92 0.44 -7.48
N TRP A 232 -8.41 -0.74 -7.21
CA TRP A 232 -8.16 -1.22 -5.87
C TRP A 232 -6.71 -0.88 -5.52
N GLU A 233 -6.52 0.01 -4.53
CA GLU A 233 -5.23 0.65 -4.29
C GLU A 233 -4.57 0.19 -2.99
N ALA A 234 -5.33 -0.30 -2.01
CA ALA A 234 -4.72 -0.76 -0.77
C ALA A 234 -5.20 -2.13 -0.31
N ILE A 235 -4.35 -2.79 0.49
CA ILE A 235 -4.59 -4.13 1.03
C ILE A 235 -4.03 -4.21 2.46
N HIS A 236 -4.72 -4.95 3.33
CA HIS A 236 -4.25 -5.24 4.69
C HIS A 236 -4.74 -6.61 5.16
N TRP A 237 -3.85 -7.39 5.79
CA TRP A 237 -4.20 -8.65 6.41
C TRP A 237 -5.02 -8.41 7.69
N HIS A 238 -6.16 -9.08 7.80
CA HIS A 238 -7.02 -9.01 8.98
C HIS A 238 -7.64 -10.37 9.29
N GLN A 239 -7.29 -10.96 10.42
CA GLN A 239 -7.83 -12.25 10.90
C GLN A 239 -7.78 -13.37 9.85
N GLY A 240 -6.67 -13.45 9.09
CA GLY A 240 -6.47 -14.45 8.05
C GLY A 240 -7.19 -14.17 6.72
N ASN A 241 -7.93 -13.06 6.63
CA ASN A 241 -8.56 -12.51 5.43
C ASN A 241 -7.84 -11.23 4.98
N LEU A 242 -8.29 -10.63 3.91
CA LEU A 242 -7.74 -9.37 3.40
C LEU A 242 -8.81 -8.27 3.44
N LEU A 243 -8.47 -7.13 4.02
CA LEU A 243 -9.18 -5.88 3.80
C LEU A 243 -8.56 -5.21 2.58
N ILE A 244 -9.40 -4.72 1.68
CA ILE A 244 -8.96 -4.00 0.47
C ILE A 244 -9.78 -2.73 0.29
N SER A 245 -9.15 -1.64 -0.14
CA SER A 245 -9.85 -0.41 -0.48
C SER A 245 -9.82 -0.11 -1.96
N ARG A 246 -10.88 0.52 -2.43
CA ARG A 246 -11.04 1.02 -3.79
C ARG A 246 -11.33 2.50 -3.74
N GLU A 247 -10.65 3.27 -4.56
CA GLU A 247 -10.89 4.69 -4.72
C GLU A 247 -12.17 5.01 -5.52
N THR A 248 -12.59 6.26 -5.47
CA THR A 248 -13.67 6.79 -6.32
C THR A 248 -13.20 6.86 -7.77
N SER A 249 -13.98 6.29 -8.66
CA SER A 249 -13.72 6.30 -10.10
C SER A 249 -15.04 6.33 -10.88
N PRO A 250 -15.03 6.46 -12.20
CA PRO A 250 -16.23 6.29 -13.02
C PRO A 250 -16.95 4.94 -12.81
N LEU A 251 -16.29 3.95 -12.23
CA LEU A 251 -16.84 2.64 -11.91
C LEU A 251 -17.53 2.57 -10.53
N GLY A 252 -17.55 3.68 -9.77
CA GLY A 252 -18.26 3.83 -8.51
C GLY A 252 -17.45 4.50 -7.40
N GLY A 253 -18.09 4.75 -6.25
CA GLY A 253 -17.49 5.43 -5.11
C GLY A 253 -16.46 4.60 -4.36
N ALA A 254 -15.77 5.26 -3.44
CA ALA A 254 -14.77 4.66 -2.56
C ALA A 254 -15.39 3.56 -1.68
N LEU A 255 -14.69 2.44 -1.57
CA LEU A 255 -15.18 1.24 -0.86
C LEU A 255 -14.07 0.57 -0.05
N LEU A 256 -14.48 0.01 1.09
CA LEU A 256 -13.73 -0.99 1.83
C LEU A 256 -14.41 -2.35 1.65
N ALA A 257 -13.64 -3.38 1.35
CA ALA A 257 -14.16 -4.75 1.21
C ALA A 257 -13.27 -5.75 1.95
N GLU A 258 -13.90 -6.84 2.41
CA GLU A 258 -13.20 -8.00 2.92
C GLU A 258 -13.16 -9.10 1.86
N VAL A 259 -12.00 -9.69 1.65
CA VAL A 259 -11.77 -10.84 0.77
C VAL A 259 -11.41 -12.04 1.62
N LYS A 260 -12.29 -13.04 1.63
CA LYS A 260 -11.98 -14.33 2.25
C LYS A 260 -11.14 -15.17 1.30
N LEU A 261 -9.97 -15.53 1.76
CA LEU A 261 -9.12 -16.46 1.03
C LEU A 261 -9.59 -17.91 1.29
N PRO A 262 -9.47 -18.80 0.29
CA PRO A 262 -9.68 -20.22 0.53
C PRO A 262 -8.70 -20.71 1.61
N THR A 263 -9.22 -21.53 2.54
CA THR A 263 -8.34 -22.21 3.48
C THR A 263 -7.40 -23.12 2.68
N LEU A 264 -6.12 -22.84 2.72
CA LEU A 264 -5.11 -23.74 2.15
C LEU A 264 -5.16 -25.02 2.97
N MET A 265 -5.66 -26.11 2.36
CA MET A 265 -5.48 -27.43 2.95
C MET A 265 -3.98 -27.76 2.80
N HIS A 266 -3.31 -27.88 3.93
CA HIS A 266 -1.93 -28.36 4.05
C HIS A 266 -1.83 -29.84 3.71
#